data_411443c483444afe63224bdf48b089cb
#
_entry.id   411443c483444afe63224bdf48b089cb
#
_cell.length_a   1.000
_cell.length_b   1.000
_cell.length_c   1.000
_cell.angle_alpha   90.00
_cell.angle_beta   90.00
_cell.angle_gamma   90.00
#
_symmetry.space_group_name_H-M   'P 1'
#
loop_
_entity.id
_entity.type
_entity.pdbx_description
1 polymer ?
#
loop_
_entity_poly.entity_id
_entity_poly.type
_entity_poly.pdbx_seq_one_letter_code
_entity_poly.pdbx_strand_id
1 'polypeptide(L)'
;GKNFTDFERDGQLTEDGKYISWQTVVGASHSDGSDQGVIQSDFYDYIDSIATPSDFRLQYNSWFDNMMRIDDDNILSSFIEIEKELTQTGVRPMDSYVVDDGWNNYNNTSVVDSVRSGTTLNTTGFWEFNSKFPNGLTTSSSLVNKLGSDFGVWIGPRGGYNFFGSLADILTKSGTGSKSGGSIDVADATYVQKFEEMAINWMHDYGVNYWKWDGFADVAQYNAFPSGEGVVGYSEE
;
A
#
# COMPACT_ATOMS: atom_id res chain seq x y z
N GLY A 1 22.09 4.47 -13.37
CA GLY A 1 20.81 4.97 -12.90
C GLY A 1 20.14 5.79 -13.98
N LYS A 2 18.85 5.57 -14.22
CA LYS A 2 18.08 6.45 -15.08
C LYS A 2 17.90 7.79 -14.34
N ASN A 3 18.16 8.90 -15.02
CA ASN A 3 17.90 10.21 -14.47
C ASN A 3 16.39 10.42 -14.38
N PHE A 4 15.91 11.02 -13.30
CA PHE A 4 14.50 11.41 -13.14
C PHE A 4 14.02 12.39 -14.23
N THR A 5 14.94 12.98 -14.99
CA THR A 5 14.66 13.83 -16.15
C THR A 5 14.12 13.08 -17.36
N ASP A 6 14.14 11.74 -17.35
CA ASP A 6 13.61 10.93 -18.46
C ASP A 6 12.10 10.67 -18.32
N PHE A 7 11.47 11.20 -17.27
CA PHE A 7 10.03 11.12 -17.09
C PHE A 7 9.39 12.42 -17.58
N GLU A 8 8.86 12.38 -18.78
CA GLU A 8 7.98 13.43 -19.26
C GLU A 8 6.69 13.39 -18.43
N ARG A 9 6.36 14.49 -17.78
CA ARG A 9 5.04 14.72 -17.20
C ARG A 9 4.10 15.03 -18.35
N ASP A 10 3.45 13.99 -18.85
CA ASP A 10 2.55 14.15 -19.98
C ASP A 10 1.39 15.10 -19.61
N GLY A 11 1.24 16.14 -20.40
CA GLY A 11 0.18 17.12 -20.27
C GLY A 11 0.41 18.28 -19.29
N GLN A 12 1.52 18.32 -18.54
CA GLN A 12 1.82 19.46 -17.64
C GLN A 12 2.81 20.45 -18.26
N LEU A 13 2.42 21.06 -19.34
CA LEU A 13 3.15 22.22 -19.88
C LEU A 13 2.71 23.47 -19.13
N THR A 14 3.69 24.31 -18.77
CA THR A 14 3.43 25.69 -18.33
C THR A 14 2.86 26.51 -19.48
N GLU A 15 2.23 27.67 -19.18
CA GLU A 15 1.67 28.57 -20.20
C GLU A 15 2.70 29.01 -21.24
N ASP A 16 3.99 29.02 -20.91
CA ASP A 16 5.09 29.35 -21.81
C ASP A 16 5.66 28.11 -22.55
N GLY A 17 5.00 26.99 -22.47
CA GLY A 17 5.34 25.76 -23.20
C GLY A 17 6.55 25.00 -22.66
N LYS A 18 6.88 25.15 -21.38
CA LYS A 18 7.96 24.41 -20.72
C LYS A 18 7.39 23.27 -19.89
N TYR A 19 8.15 22.20 -19.78
CA TYR A 19 7.83 21.11 -18.85
C TYR A 19 8.19 21.49 -17.41
N ILE A 20 7.33 21.11 -16.47
CA ILE A 20 7.63 21.19 -15.04
C ILE A 20 8.35 19.90 -14.65
N SER A 21 9.60 20.02 -14.20
CA SER A 21 10.34 18.90 -13.60
C SER A 21 10.08 18.81 -12.09
N TRP A 22 10.41 17.67 -11.52
CA TRP A 22 10.53 17.55 -10.06
C TRP A 22 11.59 18.52 -9.53
N GLN A 23 11.39 18.97 -8.31
CA GLN A 23 12.39 19.80 -7.63
C GLN A 23 13.67 18.97 -7.42
N THR A 24 14.77 19.45 -7.96
CA THR A 24 16.09 18.87 -7.75
C THR A 24 16.94 19.87 -6.98
N VAL A 25 17.55 19.43 -5.90
CA VAL A 25 18.46 20.25 -5.08
C VAL A 25 19.89 19.83 -5.37
N VAL A 26 20.71 20.81 -5.69
CA VAL A 26 22.15 20.67 -5.87
C VAL A 26 22.85 21.49 -4.81
N GLY A 27 23.67 20.85 -4.00
CA GLY A 27 24.46 21.49 -2.96
C GLY A 27 25.96 21.32 -3.19
N ALA A 28 26.74 22.11 -2.49
CA ALA A 28 28.19 21.96 -2.42
C ALA A 28 28.58 21.61 -0.99
N SER A 29 29.46 20.62 -0.83
CA SER A 29 30.04 20.27 0.47
C SER A 29 31.16 21.28 0.86
N HIS A 30 31.38 21.41 2.15
CA HIS A 30 32.52 22.15 2.70
C HIS A 30 33.85 21.40 2.48
N SER A 31 33.81 20.13 2.06
CA SER A 31 34.99 19.35 1.71
C SER A 31 35.42 19.65 0.27
N ASP A 32 36.71 19.57 0.04
CA ASP A 32 37.31 19.56 -1.33
C ASP A 32 37.16 18.21 -2.04
N GLY A 33 36.40 17.26 -1.45
CA GLY A 33 36.20 15.91 -1.95
C GLY A 33 37.14 14.86 -1.34
N SER A 34 38.11 15.28 -0.53
CA SER A 34 39.06 14.36 0.11
C SER A 34 38.54 13.75 1.40
N ASP A 35 37.58 14.40 2.05
CA ASP A 35 36.97 13.93 3.31
C ASP A 35 35.49 13.55 3.12
N GLN A 36 35.25 12.25 3.02
CA GLN A 36 33.91 11.69 2.91
C GLN A 36 33.05 11.92 4.15
N GLY A 37 33.65 12.04 5.34
CA GLY A 37 32.93 12.31 6.57
C GLY A 37 32.30 13.71 6.56
N VAL A 38 33.00 14.71 6.02
CA VAL A 38 32.47 16.06 5.85
C VAL A 38 31.32 16.06 4.83
N ILE A 39 31.49 15.37 3.70
CA ILE A 39 30.43 15.28 2.68
C ILE A 39 29.16 14.64 3.26
N GLN A 40 29.32 13.58 4.02
CA GLN A 40 28.20 12.89 4.68
C GLN A 40 27.53 13.78 5.74
N SER A 41 28.29 14.50 6.53
CA SER A 41 27.77 15.45 7.50
C SER A 41 26.96 16.56 6.84
N ASP A 42 27.50 17.17 5.81
CA ASP A 42 26.80 18.22 5.04
C ASP A 42 25.49 17.71 4.43
N PHE A 43 25.50 16.45 3.96
CA PHE A 43 24.28 15.82 3.45
C PHE A 43 23.24 15.61 4.54
N TYR A 44 23.63 15.16 5.72
CA TYR A 44 22.71 15.00 6.85
C TYR A 44 22.19 16.32 7.37
N ASP A 45 23.03 17.38 7.41
CA ASP A 45 22.58 18.71 7.77
C ASP A 45 21.50 19.23 6.81
N TYR A 46 21.66 18.93 5.50
CA TYR A 46 20.61 19.23 4.53
C TYR A 46 19.34 18.42 4.78
N ILE A 47 19.45 17.11 4.99
CA ILE A 47 18.30 16.25 5.28
C ILE A 47 17.56 16.74 6.53
N ASP A 48 18.29 17.05 7.61
CA ASP A 48 17.71 17.55 8.85
C ASP A 48 16.99 18.90 8.65
N SER A 49 17.48 19.74 7.73
CA SER A 49 16.86 21.03 7.43
C SER A 49 15.49 20.90 6.72
N ILE A 50 15.24 19.79 6.06
CA ILE A 50 13.99 19.52 5.31
C ILE A 50 13.14 18.39 5.97
N ALA A 51 13.68 17.72 7.00
CA ALA A 51 13.01 16.63 7.66
C ALA A 51 11.76 17.11 8.42
N THR A 52 10.70 16.36 8.29
CA THR A 52 9.53 16.51 9.14
C THR A 52 9.77 15.70 10.42
N PRO A 53 9.57 16.29 11.60
CA PRO A 53 9.66 15.56 12.85
C PRO A 53 8.76 14.33 12.83
N SER A 54 9.28 13.18 13.22
CA SER A 54 8.54 11.93 13.32
C SER A 54 8.76 11.29 14.68
N ASP A 55 7.69 10.71 15.23
CA ASP A 55 7.76 9.93 16.44
C ASP A 55 7.99 8.46 16.14
N PHE A 56 8.59 7.75 17.09
CA PHE A 56 8.71 6.29 17.01
C PHE A 56 7.33 5.65 17.15
N ARG A 57 6.95 4.82 16.16
CA ARG A 57 5.69 4.07 16.13
C ARG A 57 5.97 2.58 16.39
N LEU A 58 5.35 2.05 17.44
CA LEU A 58 5.35 0.63 17.72
C LEU A 58 4.20 -0.03 16.98
N GLN A 59 4.50 -0.87 16.00
CA GLN A 59 3.51 -1.46 15.10
C GLN A 59 3.60 -2.98 15.08
N TYR A 60 2.46 -3.65 15.19
CA TYR A 60 2.30 -5.03 14.77
C TYR A 60 1.75 -5.11 13.35
N ASN A 61 2.34 -6.00 12.55
CA ASN A 61 1.90 -6.28 11.20
C ASN A 61 1.82 -7.80 11.00
N SER A 62 0.65 -8.30 10.61
CA SER A 62 0.38 -9.74 10.50
C SER A 62 1.19 -10.47 9.43
N TRP A 63 1.86 -9.76 8.53
CA TRP A 63 2.73 -10.37 7.53
C TRP A 63 3.90 -11.13 8.15
N PHE A 64 4.49 -10.59 9.20
CA PHE A 64 5.66 -11.19 9.85
C PHE A 64 5.33 -12.48 10.61
N ASP A 65 4.06 -12.69 10.93
CA ASP A 65 3.57 -13.83 11.69
C ASP A 65 2.92 -14.87 10.77
N ASN A 66 1.95 -14.46 9.97
CA ASN A 66 1.08 -15.35 9.22
C ASN A 66 1.21 -15.25 7.69
N MET A 67 1.92 -14.23 7.18
CA MET A 67 1.89 -13.90 5.75
C MET A 67 0.43 -13.83 5.24
N MET A 68 0.14 -14.38 4.07
CA MET A 68 -1.23 -14.43 3.52
C MET A 68 -2.14 -15.47 4.17
N ARG A 69 -1.66 -16.22 5.16
CA ARG A 69 -2.47 -17.27 5.84
C ARG A 69 -3.30 -16.73 6.99
N ILE A 70 -3.61 -15.45 6.95
CA ILE A 70 -4.47 -14.79 7.92
C ILE A 70 -5.92 -15.18 7.70
N ASP A 71 -6.67 -15.20 8.78
CA ASP A 71 -8.13 -15.27 8.84
C ASP A 71 -8.63 -14.45 10.04
N ASP A 72 -9.94 -14.28 10.15
CA ASP A 72 -10.55 -13.44 11.19
C ASP A 72 -10.15 -13.93 12.60
N ASP A 73 -10.09 -15.25 12.82
CA ASP A 73 -9.78 -15.84 14.11
C ASP A 73 -8.30 -15.69 14.49
N ASN A 74 -7.38 -15.99 13.57
CA ASN A 74 -5.95 -15.89 13.89
C ASN A 74 -5.47 -14.45 14.04
N ILE A 75 -6.03 -13.52 13.28
CA ILE A 75 -5.75 -12.07 13.46
C ILE A 75 -6.20 -11.63 14.84
N LEU A 76 -7.43 -11.97 15.24
CA LEU A 76 -7.96 -11.64 16.56
C LEU A 76 -7.11 -12.22 17.68
N SER A 77 -6.72 -13.50 17.55
CA SER A 77 -5.86 -14.18 18.51
C SER A 77 -4.51 -13.52 18.66
N SER A 78 -3.86 -13.19 17.54
CA SER A 78 -2.56 -12.49 17.56
C SER A 78 -2.65 -11.12 18.25
N PHE A 79 -3.66 -10.35 17.95
CA PHE A 79 -3.85 -9.01 18.57
C PHE A 79 -4.08 -9.13 20.09
N ILE A 80 -4.89 -10.08 20.52
CA ILE A 80 -5.17 -10.32 21.95
C ILE A 80 -3.90 -10.76 22.68
N GLU A 81 -3.15 -11.73 22.16
CA GLU A 81 -1.97 -12.24 22.84
C GLU A 81 -0.84 -11.18 22.91
N ILE A 82 -0.65 -10.39 21.86
CA ILE A 82 0.33 -9.31 21.89
C ILE A 82 -0.05 -8.27 22.95
N GLU A 83 -1.30 -7.83 22.98
CA GLU A 83 -1.76 -6.86 23.96
C GLU A 83 -1.61 -7.39 25.40
N LYS A 84 -1.96 -8.64 25.62
CA LYS A 84 -1.82 -9.31 26.91
C LYS A 84 -0.37 -9.35 27.36
N GLU A 85 0.57 -9.75 26.50
CA GLU A 85 2.00 -9.80 26.82
C GLU A 85 2.58 -8.41 27.10
N LEU A 86 2.21 -7.40 26.35
CA LEU A 86 2.61 -6.02 26.58
C LEU A 86 2.09 -5.51 27.94
N THR A 87 0.81 -5.70 28.22
CA THR A 87 0.17 -5.27 29.46
C THR A 87 0.77 -5.97 30.68
N GLN A 88 1.03 -7.28 30.61
CA GLN A 88 1.63 -8.04 31.70
C GLN A 88 3.05 -7.63 32.02
N THR A 89 3.79 -7.15 31.03
CA THR A 89 5.17 -6.69 31.19
C THR A 89 5.29 -5.20 31.47
N GLY A 90 4.17 -4.48 31.56
CA GLY A 90 4.13 -3.04 31.82
C GLY A 90 4.60 -2.19 30.64
N VAL A 91 4.60 -2.78 29.43
CA VAL A 91 4.88 -2.05 28.19
C VAL A 91 3.58 -1.40 27.73
N ARG A 92 3.68 -0.23 27.11
CA ARG A 92 2.52 0.44 26.53
C ARG A 92 1.94 -0.38 25.37
N PRO A 93 0.64 -0.23 25.03
CA PRO A 93 0.05 -0.85 23.86
C PRO A 93 0.77 -0.47 22.56
N MET A 94 0.60 -1.28 21.52
CA MET A 94 1.04 -0.92 20.18
C MET A 94 0.36 0.38 19.72
N ASP A 95 1.08 1.22 18.99
CA ASP A 95 0.48 2.41 18.38
C ASP A 95 -0.47 2.01 17.25
N SER A 96 -0.17 0.90 16.55
CA SER A 96 -1.02 0.39 15.49
C SER A 96 -0.96 -1.13 15.33
N TYR A 97 -2.10 -1.71 14.91
CA TYR A 97 -2.24 -3.10 14.50
C TYR A 97 -2.67 -3.14 13.04
N VAL A 98 -1.92 -3.86 12.20
CA VAL A 98 -2.12 -3.88 10.75
C VAL A 98 -2.50 -5.29 10.29
N VAL A 99 -3.66 -5.42 9.65
CA VAL A 99 -4.06 -6.60 8.90
C VAL A 99 -3.41 -6.52 7.51
N ASP A 100 -2.46 -7.40 7.25
CA ASP A 100 -1.73 -7.45 5.99
C ASP A 100 -2.47 -8.21 4.89
N ASP A 101 -1.82 -8.44 3.73
CA ASP A 101 -2.40 -9.17 2.60
C ASP A 101 -2.89 -10.57 2.98
N GLY A 102 -3.97 -11.00 2.36
CA GLY A 102 -4.60 -12.31 2.57
C GLY A 102 -6.10 -12.25 2.85
N TRP A 103 -6.67 -11.05 3.00
CA TRP A 103 -8.11 -10.82 3.21
C TRP A 103 -8.88 -10.67 1.89
N ASN A 104 -8.20 -10.25 0.82
CA ASN A 104 -8.87 -9.90 -0.43
C ASN A 104 -9.32 -11.12 -1.22
N ASN A 105 -10.43 -10.96 -1.92
CA ASN A 105 -10.97 -11.94 -2.83
C ASN A 105 -10.29 -11.82 -4.20
N TYR A 106 -9.29 -12.64 -4.46
CA TYR A 106 -8.62 -12.72 -5.76
C TYR A 106 -9.29 -13.69 -6.74
N ASN A 107 -10.51 -14.12 -6.46
CA ASN A 107 -11.28 -15.07 -7.28
C ASN A 107 -10.51 -16.37 -7.55
N ASN A 108 -9.73 -16.82 -6.62
CA ASN A 108 -8.94 -18.03 -6.76
C ASN A 108 -9.68 -19.25 -6.20
N THR A 109 -9.85 -20.27 -7.06
CA THR A 109 -10.49 -21.54 -6.71
C THR A 109 -9.50 -22.69 -6.52
N SER A 110 -8.18 -22.43 -6.67
CA SER A 110 -7.14 -23.42 -6.45
C SER A 110 -7.10 -23.83 -4.97
N VAL A 111 -7.09 -25.13 -4.69
CA VAL A 111 -6.99 -25.65 -3.32
C VAL A 111 -5.73 -25.19 -2.60
N VAL A 112 -4.62 -25.09 -3.32
CA VAL A 112 -3.34 -24.64 -2.76
C VAL A 112 -3.39 -23.15 -2.41
N ASP A 113 -4.00 -22.35 -3.27
CA ASP A 113 -4.07 -20.91 -3.06
C ASP A 113 -5.26 -20.50 -2.17
N SER A 114 -6.26 -21.33 -2.02
CA SER A 114 -7.41 -21.05 -1.13
C SER A 114 -6.99 -20.89 0.35
N VAL A 115 -5.93 -21.56 0.77
CA VAL A 115 -5.36 -21.37 2.12
C VAL A 115 -4.79 -19.97 2.28
N ARG A 116 -4.27 -19.38 1.19
CA ARG A 116 -3.66 -18.06 1.18
C ARG A 116 -4.69 -16.96 0.94
N SER A 117 -5.54 -17.13 -0.05
CA SER A 117 -6.47 -16.10 -0.55
C SER A 117 -7.94 -16.36 -0.20
N GLY A 118 -8.26 -17.47 0.47
CA GLY A 118 -9.65 -17.88 0.71
C GLY A 118 -10.37 -18.31 -0.58
N THR A 119 -11.68 -18.44 -0.49
CA THR A 119 -12.55 -18.69 -1.63
C THR A 119 -13.41 -17.48 -1.93
N THR A 120 -13.89 -17.38 -3.15
CA THR A 120 -14.75 -16.29 -3.60
C THR A 120 -16.07 -16.29 -2.86
N LEU A 121 -16.47 -15.18 -2.26
CA LEU A 121 -17.77 -15.00 -1.60
C LEU A 121 -18.78 -14.34 -2.52
N ASN A 122 -18.34 -13.42 -3.36
CA ASN A 122 -19.19 -12.75 -4.33
C ASN A 122 -18.46 -12.54 -5.67
N THR A 123 -19.07 -11.88 -6.62
CA THR A 123 -18.61 -11.81 -8.01
C THR A 123 -18.30 -10.42 -8.50
N THR A 124 -18.41 -9.38 -7.69
CA THR A 124 -18.06 -8.03 -8.13
C THR A 124 -16.56 -7.84 -8.18
N GLY A 125 -15.86 -8.54 -7.27
CA GLY A 125 -14.42 -8.69 -7.27
C GLY A 125 -13.63 -7.45 -6.88
N PHE A 126 -14.30 -6.34 -6.63
CA PHE A 126 -13.58 -5.12 -6.31
C PHE A 126 -13.33 -5.01 -4.80
N TRP A 127 -12.09 -5.30 -4.40
CA TRP A 127 -11.62 -5.18 -3.01
C TRP A 127 -12.59 -5.75 -1.99
N GLU A 128 -12.98 -7.00 -2.21
CA GLU A 128 -13.93 -7.74 -1.40
C GLU A 128 -13.23 -8.70 -0.47
N PHE A 129 -13.86 -8.96 0.66
CA PHE A 129 -13.35 -9.98 1.56
C PHE A 129 -13.55 -11.38 1.00
N ASN A 130 -12.58 -12.25 1.22
CA ASN A 130 -12.69 -13.67 0.91
C ASN A 130 -13.32 -14.45 2.07
N SER A 131 -13.50 -15.78 1.90
CA SER A 131 -14.16 -16.64 2.87
C SER A 131 -13.50 -16.73 4.25
N LYS A 132 -12.25 -16.27 4.38
CA LYS A 132 -11.53 -16.24 5.67
C LYS A 132 -11.94 -15.04 6.52
N PHE A 133 -12.61 -14.06 5.92
CA PHE A 133 -13.10 -12.84 6.56
C PHE A 133 -14.61 -12.66 6.32
N PRO A 134 -15.44 -13.57 6.83
CA PRO A 134 -16.89 -13.56 6.53
C PRO A 134 -17.62 -12.34 7.09
N ASN A 135 -17.05 -11.69 8.10
CA ASN A 135 -17.58 -10.48 8.73
C ASN A 135 -16.74 -9.23 8.37
N GLY A 136 -15.93 -9.31 7.32
CA GLY A 136 -14.98 -8.26 6.99
C GLY A 136 -13.98 -8.04 8.11
N LEU A 137 -13.68 -6.79 8.43
CA LEU A 137 -12.72 -6.40 9.47
C LEU A 137 -13.39 -6.01 10.79
N THR A 138 -14.69 -6.24 10.94
CA THR A 138 -15.48 -5.75 12.09
C THR A 138 -14.93 -6.21 13.44
N THR A 139 -14.53 -7.47 13.54
CA THR A 139 -14.06 -8.05 14.80
C THR A 139 -12.70 -7.47 15.22
N SER A 140 -11.73 -7.48 14.31
CA SER A 140 -10.38 -6.98 14.55
C SER A 140 -10.36 -5.46 14.77
N SER A 141 -11.09 -4.70 13.96
CA SER A 141 -11.19 -3.26 14.12
C SER A 141 -11.84 -2.85 15.44
N SER A 142 -12.89 -3.55 15.86
CA SER A 142 -13.56 -3.30 17.15
C SER A 142 -12.64 -3.53 18.34
N LEU A 143 -11.77 -4.55 18.26
CA LEU A 143 -10.77 -4.80 19.29
C LEU A 143 -9.74 -3.67 19.33
N VAL A 144 -9.13 -3.33 18.21
CA VAL A 144 -8.07 -2.32 18.13
C VAL A 144 -8.58 -0.95 18.57
N ASN A 145 -9.79 -0.58 18.17
CA ASN A 145 -10.42 0.67 18.61
C ASN A 145 -10.64 0.71 20.14
N LYS A 146 -10.97 -0.42 20.78
CA LYS A 146 -11.09 -0.49 22.23
C LYS A 146 -9.75 -0.36 22.94
N LEU A 147 -8.66 -0.76 22.31
CA LEU A 147 -7.30 -0.59 22.83
C LEU A 147 -6.82 0.87 22.73
N GLY A 148 -7.50 1.69 21.93
CA GLY A 148 -7.07 3.05 21.64
C GLY A 148 -5.89 3.13 20.67
N SER A 149 -5.64 2.07 19.92
CA SER A 149 -4.59 1.97 18.91
C SER A 149 -5.14 2.28 17.52
N ASP A 150 -4.27 2.61 16.57
CA ASP A 150 -4.64 2.79 15.18
C ASP A 150 -4.91 1.42 14.52
N PHE A 151 -6.01 1.35 13.78
CA PHE A 151 -6.35 0.16 13.00
C PHE A 151 -5.85 0.30 11.57
N GLY A 152 -4.93 -0.58 11.18
CA GLY A 152 -4.28 -0.55 9.88
C GLY A 152 -4.70 -1.67 8.96
N VAL A 153 -4.70 -1.39 7.65
CA VAL A 153 -4.97 -2.37 6.60
C VAL A 153 -3.94 -2.25 5.49
N TRP A 154 -3.46 -3.40 5.05
CA TRP A 154 -2.67 -3.50 3.83
C TRP A 154 -3.55 -3.39 2.60
N ILE A 155 -3.06 -2.68 1.61
CA ILE A 155 -3.67 -2.65 0.29
C ILE A 155 -2.60 -2.54 -0.80
N GLY A 156 -2.76 -3.34 -1.84
CA GLY A 156 -1.95 -3.28 -3.05
C GLY A 156 -2.82 -2.86 -4.22
N PRO A 157 -2.73 -1.64 -4.73
CA PRO A 157 -3.62 -1.14 -5.77
C PRO A 157 -3.72 -2.02 -7.01
N ARG A 158 -2.69 -2.81 -7.30
CA ARG A 158 -2.68 -3.78 -8.40
C ARG A 158 -3.04 -5.21 -7.99
N GLY A 159 -3.28 -5.47 -6.71
CA GLY A 159 -3.50 -6.79 -6.15
C GLY A 159 -2.36 -7.25 -5.24
N GLY A 160 -2.59 -8.36 -4.55
CA GLY A 160 -1.62 -8.95 -3.64
C GLY A 160 -0.57 -9.82 -4.33
N TYR A 161 0.30 -10.32 -3.51
CA TYR A 161 1.45 -11.11 -3.92
C TYR A 161 1.05 -12.34 -4.75
N ASN A 162 1.51 -12.41 -5.99
CA ASN A 162 1.17 -13.43 -7.00
C ASN A 162 -0.27 -13.37 -7.56
N PHE A 163 -1.05 -12.33 -7.26
CA PHE A 163 -2.46 -12.22 -7.68
C PHE A 163 -2.76 -11.02 -8.58
N PHE A 164 -1.77 -10.30 -9.07
CA PHE A 164 -1.95 -9.13 -9.94
C PHE A 164 -2.80 -9.44 -11.18
N GLY A 165 -2.48 -10.54 -11.87
CA GLY A 165 -3.23 -10.96 -13.04
C GLY A 165 -4.66 -11.38 -12.70
N SER A 166 -4.86 -12.10 -11.60
CA SER A 166 -6.18 -12.56 -11.16
C SER A 166 -7.09 -11.39 -10.78
N LEU A 167 -6.57 -10.39 -10.08
CA LEU A 167 -7.32 -9.19 -9.75
C LEU A 167 -7.67 -8.41 -11.03
N ALA A 168 -6.71 -8.21 -11.92
CA ALA A 168 -6.94 -7.52 -13.18
C ALA A 168 -8.00 -8.21 -14.04
N ASP A 169 -8.03 -9.56 -14.07
CA ASP A 169 -9.04 -10.32 -14.79
C ASP A 169 -10.44 -10.12 -14.20
N ILE A 170 -10.57 -10.19 -12.89
CA ILE A 170 -11.88 -10.06 -12.24
C ILE A 170 -12.41 -8.62 -12.37
N LEU A 171 -11.57 -7.60 -12.18
CA LEU A 171 -11.98 -6.20 -12.30
C LEU A 171 -12.36 -5.81 -13.74
N THR A 172 -11.58 -6.28 -14.71
CA THR A 172 -11.93 -6.06 -16.13
C THR A 172 -13.23 -6.76 -16.50
N LYS A 173 -13.43 -7.99 -16.03
CA LYS A 173 -14.65 -8.75 -16.29
C LYS A 173 -15.89 -8.11 -15.66
N SER A 174 -15.76 -7.52 -14.50
CA SER A 174 -16.86 -6.81 -13.81
C SER A 174 -17.09 -5.39 -14.32
N GLY A 175 -16.23 -4.88 -15.20
CA GLY A 175 -16.34 -3.51 -15.71
C GLY A 175 -15.93 -2.45 -14.70
N THR A 176 -15.10 -2.81 -13.71
CA THR A 176 -14.62 -1.91 -12.65
C THR A 176 -13.18 -1.46 -12.85
N GLY A 177 -12.64 -1.67 -14.03
CA GLY A 177 -11.31 -1.23 -14.44
C GLY A 177 -10.89 -1.84 -15.76
N SER A 178 -9.79 -1.37 -16.30
CA SER A 178 -9.14 -1.88 -17.49
C SER A 178 -7.77 -2.47 -17.17
N LYS A 179 -7.22 -3.23 -18.13
CA LYS A 179 -5.86 -3.78 -18.00
C LYS A 179 -4.84 -2.90 -18.69
N SER A 180 -3.69 -2.79 -18.07
CA SER A 180 -2.48 -2.34 -18.72
C SER A 180 -1.37 -3.39 -18.52
N GLY A 181 -0.87 -3.92 -19.61
CA GLY A 181 0.02 -5.08 -19.55
C GLY A 181 -0.65 -6.30 -18.90
N GLY A 182 0.01 -6.90 -17.91
CA GLY A 182 -0.49 -8.07 -17.17
C GLY A 182 -1.25 -7.74 -15.89
N SER A 183 -1.50 -6.47 -15.59
CA SER A 183 -2.08 -6.01 -14.32
C SER A 183 -3.21 -5.01 -14.57
N ILE A 184 -3.89 -4.59 -13.50
CA ILE A 184 -4.89 -3.54 -13.59
C ILE A 184 -4.22 -2.20 -13.95
N ASP A 185 -4.89 -1.39 -14.74
CA ASP A 185 -4.50 -0.01 -14.98
C ASP A 185 -4.96 0.86 -13.82
N VAL A 186 -4.01 1.29 -12.98
CA VAL A 186 -4.30 2.11 -11.81
C VAL A 186 -4.68 3.55 -12.15
N ALA A 187 -4.49 3.96 -13.40
CA ALA A 187 -4.96 5.25 -13.93
C ALA A 187 -6.36 5.20 -14.57
N ASP A 188 -6.99 4.01 -14.63
CA ASP A 188 -8.36 3.88 -15.12
C ASP A 188 -9.34 4.63 -14.22
N ALA A 189 -10.05 5.60 -14.78
CA ALA A 189 -10.94 6.48 -14.00
C ALA A 189 -12.03 5.72 -13.22
N THR A 190 -12.53 4.60 -13.77
CA THR A 190 -13.52 3.77 -13.07
C THR A 190 -12.89 3.04 -11.90
N TYR A 191 -11.66 2.54 -12.08
CA TYR A 191 -10.91 1.92 -11.01
C TYR A 191 -10.60 2.92 -9.89
N VAL A 192 -10.05 4.09 -10.23
CA VAL A 192 -9.70 5.14 -9.26
C VAL A 192 -10.91 5.54 -8.43
N GLN A 193 -12.04 5.84 -9.09
CA GLN A 193 -13.27 6.18 -8.38
C GLN A 193 -13.70 5.08 -7.39
N LYS A 194 -13.67 3.82 -7.81
CA LYS A 194 -14.06 2.69 -6.96
C LYS A 194 -13.09 2.47 -5.82
N PHE A 195 -11.82 2.67 -6.07
CA PHE A 195 -10.78 2.55 -5.05
C PHE A 195 -10.93 3.63 -3.97
N GLU A 196 -11.16 4.87 -4.37
CA GLU A 196 -11.45 5.99 -3.46
C GLU A 196 -12.71 5.72 -2.62
N GLU A 197 -13.83 5.34 -3.27
CA GLU A 197 -15.07 4.98 -2.57
C GLU A 197 -14.82 3.90 -1.52
N MET A 198 -14.07 2.85 -1.85
CA MET A 198 -13.75 1.77 -0.93
C MET A 198 -12.89 2.26 0.24
N ALA A 199 -11.82 3.00 -0.01
CA ALA A 199 -10.93 3.49 1.03
C ALA A 199 -11.68 4.39 2.03
N ILE A 200 -12.49 5.32 1.53
CA ILE A 200 -13.32 6.21 2.36
C ILE A 200 -14.34 5.40 3.18
N ASN A 201 -15.04 4.46 2.56
CA ASN A 201 -16.00 3.61 3.26
C ASN A 201 -15.32 2.81 4.38
N TRP A 202 -14.15 2.28 4.17
CA TRP A 202 -13.44 1.52 5.20
C TRP A 202 -12.94 2.38 6.36
N MET A 203 -12.60 3.63 6.11
CA MET A 203 -12.34 4.59 7.19
C MET A 203 -13.59 4.81 8.06
N HIS A 204 -14.77 4.84 7.44
CA HIS A 204 -16.04 4.99 8.17
C HIS A 204 -16.52 3.70 8.83
N ASP A 205 -16.50 2.58 8.12
CA ASP A 205 -17.12 1.33 8.55
C ASP A 205 -16.26 0.56 9.56
N TYR A 206 -14.94 0.61 9.39
CA TYR A 206 -13.99 -0.11 10.24
C TYR A 206 -13.08 0.81 11.06
N GLY A 207 -13.15 2.12 10.86
CA GLY A 207 -12.25 3.06 11.52
C GLY A 207 -10.80 2.89 11.09
N VAL A 208 -10.57 2.50 9.83
CA VAL A 208 -9.20 2.42 9.29
C VAL A 208 -8.58 3.82 9.31
N ASN A 209 -7.46 3.96 10.00
CA ASN A 209 -6.73 5.22 10.12
C ASN A 209 -5.21 5.05 9.89
N TYR A 210 -4.80 3.86 9.46
CA TYR A 210 -3.45 3.55 9.03
C TYR A 210 -3.49 2.65 7.79
N TRP A 211 -2.81 3.05 6.70
CA TRP A 211 -2.75 2.27 5.47
C TRP A 211 -1.33 1.81 5.19
N LYS A 212 -1.15 0.51 4.97
CA LYS A 212 0.07 -0.02 4.37
C LYS A 212 -0.12 -0.15 2.88
N TRP A 213 0.42 0.77 2.13
CA TRP A 213 0.41 0.76 0.67
C TRP A 213 1.54 -0.10 0.13
N ASP A 214 1.23 -1.01 -0.80
CA ASP A 214 2.19 -1.94 -1.36
C ASP A 214 1.93 -2.17 -2.86
N GLY A 215 2.98 -2.49 -3.62
CA GLY A 215 2.86 -2.89 -5.01
C GLY A 215 2.31 -1.82 -5.96
N PHE A 216 2.49 -0.55 -5.65
CA PHE A 216 2.07 0.55 -6.50
C PHE A 216 2.77 0.55 -7.84
N ALA A 217 4.10 0.47 -7.80
CA ALA A 217 4.95 0.61 -8.95
C ALA A 217 5.78 -0.65 -9.16
N ASP A 218 5.79 -1.13 -10.38
CA ASP A 218 6.73 -2.15 -10.83
C ASP A 218 7.55 -1.57 -11.97
N VAL A 219 8.84 -1.41 -11.74
CA VAL A 219 9.78 -0.87 -12.72
C VAL A 219 9.77 -1.65 -14.04
N ALA A 220 9.46 -2.95 -13.99
CA ALA A 220 9.36 -3.78 -15.19
C ALA A 220 8.16 -3.41 -16.07
N GLN A 221 7.12 -2.85 -15.51
CA GLN A 221 5.92 -2.44 -16.25
C GLN A 221 6.06 -1.10 -16.93
N TYR A 222 7.02 -0.31 -16.54
CA TYR A 222 7.35 0.96 -17.17
C TYR A 222 7.52 0.88 -18.68
N ASN A 223 8.10 -0.23 -19.15
CA ASN A 223 8.29 -0.48 -20.55
C ASN A 223 7.04 -1.04 -21.26
N ALA A 224 5.99 -1.35 -20.51
CA ALA A 224 4.77 -1.94 -21.02
C ALA A 224 3.66 -0.91 -21.32
N PHE A 225 3.88 0.36 -20.99
CA PHE A 225 2.93 1.45 -21.21
C PHE A 225 3.39 2.40 -22.32
N PRO A 226 3.28 1.99 -23.59
CA PRO A 226 3.75 2.83 -24.69
C PRO A 226 2.96 4.12 -24.88
N SER A 227 1.73 4.17 -24.40
CA SER A 227 0.87 5.36 -24.43
C SER A 227 1.00 6.25 -23.19
N GLY A 228 1.63 5.76 -22.15
CA GLY A 228 1.75 6.47 -20.87
C GLY A 228 0.51 6.44 -19.98
N GLU A 229 -0.61 5.89 -20.42
CA GLU A 229 -1.88 5.98 -19.67
C GLU A 229 -1.80 5.38 -18.28
N GLY A 230 -1.32 4.15 -18.14
CA GLY A 230 -1.15 3.53 -16.81
C GLY A 230 0.08 4.03 -16.06
N VAL A 231 1.00 4.70 -16.72
CA VAL A 231 2.26 5.19 -16.13
C VAL A 231 2.09 6.58 -15.56
N VAL A 232 1.26 7.40 -16.18
CA VAL A 232 1.05 8.80 -15.76
C VAL A 232 0.39 8.85 -14.40
N GLY A 233 -0.67 8.08 -14.17
CA GLY A 233 -1.27 7.94 -12.83
C GLY A 233 -0.34 7.30 -11.80
N TYR A 234 0.63 6.55 -12.25
CA TYR A 234 1.59 5.84 -11.41
C TYR A 234 2.72 6.71 -10.85
N SER A 235 3.13 7.70 -11.62
CA SER A 235 4.29 8.52 -11.28
C SER A 235 3.95 9.73 -10.42
N GLU A 236 2.67 10.05 -10.28
CA GLU A 236 2.21 11.28 -9.63
C GLU A 236 1.48 11.07 -8.31
N GLU A 237 1.05 9.85 -8.03
CA GLU A 237 0.39 9.45 -6.79
C GLU A 237 1.36 8.69 -5.86
#